data_cd6e231ddcebf656c587bb74f4e94d71
#
_entry.id   cd6e231ddcebf656c587bb74f4e94d71
#
_cell.length_a   1.000
_cell.length_b   1.000
_cell.length_c   1.000
_cell.angle_alpha   90.00
_cell.angle_beta   90.00
_cell.angle_gamma   90.00
#
_symmetry.space_group_name_H-M   'P 1'
#
loop_
_entity.id
_entity.type
_entity.pdbx_description
1 polymer ?
#
loop_
_entity_poly.entity_id
_entity_poly.type
_entity_poly.pdbx_seq_one_letter_code
_entity_poly.pdbx_strand_id
1 'polypeptide(L)'
;ALPEICEKLRMAGMPDDTPAAVIQEGTLACQKKVVSDLQNLPKRVQEEKIQAPAVIVVGKVCALSESFSWAEQRPLGGRQILITRPRSQGQTFARTLRGLGAQVIEFPSIQVEPLQGKREKERILSALKEIRNRKTGTSWIVFTSAAGVRSFFNFLEEMNLDIRTLWGSRFAVIGSGTGRELGKRGIRPDLMPDIYEAEKLGEALAGQTKPGDLVTAFRAREASEELFPPVLKTGAECVDIPVYETGTGADDAWTEKISGEFQEGKIDLVTFTSASTVRGFESTMQGKVDPGKILALCIGRKTEEEAKRWGMHTAVAEEATVESMTEKILEIL
;
A
#
# COMPACT_ATOMS: atom_id res chain seq x y z
N ALA A 1 -7.63 15.36 39.19
CA ALA A 1 -8.69 15.89 38.33
C ALA A 1 -9.96 15.01 38.33
N LEU A 2 -9.90 13.71 37.91
CA LEU A 2 -11.12 12.87 37.85
C LEU A 2 -11.84 12.73 39.21
N PRO A 3 -11.15 12.42 40.35
CA PRO A 3 -11.83 12.33 41.66
C PRO A 3 -12.55 13.64 42.05
N GLU A 4 -11.92 14.78 41.85
CA GLU A 4 -12.55 16.07 42.12
C GLU A 4 -13.77 16.37 41.25
N ILE A 5 -13.75 15.94 39.96
CA ILE A 5 -14.89 16.11 39.06
C ILE A 5 -16.07 15.30 39.58
N CYS A 6 -15.83 14.01 39.90
CA CYS A 6 -16.87 13.12 40.45
C CYS A 6 -17.44 13.68 41.78
N GLU A 7 -16.60 14.13 42.67
CA GLU A 7 -16.99 14.72 43.93
C GLU A 7 -17.86 15.98 43.76
N LYS A 8 -17.46 16.91 42.89
CA LYS A 8 -18.23 18.14 42.59
C LYS A 8 -19.61 17.82 41.98
N LEU A 9 -19.70 16.81 41.12
CA LEU A 9 -20.97 16.39 40.54
C LEU A 9 -21.89 15.80 41.59
N ARG A 10 -21.36 15.00 42.54
CA ARG A 10 -22.11 14.43 43.68
C ARG A 10 -22.57 15.54 44.62
N MET A 11 -21.71 16.50 44.97
CA MET A 11 -22.06 17.67 45.78
C MET A 11 -23.14 18.54 45.12
N ALA A 12 -23.18 18.58 43.79
CA ALA A 12 -24.23 19.24 43.01
C ALA A 12 -25.57 18.46 42.96
N GLY A 13 -25.69 17.34 43.67
CA GLY A 13 -26.91 16.56 43.79
C GLY A 13 -27.04 15.42 42.79
N MET A 14 -25.97 15.04 42.07
CA MET A 14 -25.99 13.90 41.19
C MET A 14 -25.88 12.60 42.00
N PRO A 15 -26.78 11.59 41.79
CA PRO A 15 -26.72 10.34 42.51
C PRO A 15 -25.43 9.57 42.33
N ASP A 16 -24.98 8.88 43.39
CA ASP A 16 -23.72 8.11 43.41
C ASP A 16 -23.69 6.99 42.36
N ASP A 17 -24.85 6.41 42.07
CA ASP A 17 -25.07 5.33 41.10
C ASP A 17 -25.27 5.82 39.67
N THR A 18 -25.09 7.13 39.43
CA THR A 18 -25.19 7.67 38.07
C THR A 18 -24.13 7.03 37.17
N PRO A 19 -24.55 6.39 36.05
CA PRO A 19 -23.60 5.78 35.10
C PRO A 19 -22.59 6.81 34.61
N ALA A 20 -21.31 6.43 34.58
CA ALA A 20 -20.24 7.27 34.11
C ALA A 20 -19.15 6.44 33.39
N ALA A 21 -18.47 7.05 32.44
CA ALA A 21 -17.42 6.40 31.68
C ALA A 21 -16.21 7.34 31.49
N VAL A 22 -15.04 6.73 31.33
CA VAL A 22 -13.82 7.40 30.86
C VAL A 22 -13.33 6.68 29.62
N ILE A 23 -13.04 7.45 28.58
CA ILE A 23 -12.57 6.95 27.30
C ILE A 23 -11.24 7.64 27.00
N GLN A 24 -10.16 6.85 26.93
CA GLN A 24 -8.84 7.29 26.49
C GLN A 24 -8.66 6.90 25.03
N GLU A 25 -8.05 7.76 24.23
CA GLU A 25 -7.73 7.55 22.81
C GLU A 25 -8.95 7.09 22.00
N GLY A 26 -10.11 7.69 22.27
CA GLY A 26 -11.38 7.35 21.62
C GLY A 26 -11.27 7.37 20.11
N THR A 27 -11.91 6.37 19.46
CA THR A 27 -11.90 6.14 18.00
C THR A 27 -10.58 5.58 17.40
N LEU A 28 -9.54 5.41 18.21
CA LEU A 28 -8.30 4.78 17.79
C LEU A 28 -8.31 3.27 18.13
N ALA A 29 -7.42 2.48 17.50
CA ALA A 29 -7.28 1.06 17.79
C ALA A 29 -6.87 0.79 19.24
N CYS A 30 -6.09 1.66 19.83
CA CYS A 30 -5.65 1.60 21.21
C CYS A 30 -6.65 2.19 22.22
N GLN A 31 -7.91 2.44 21.81
CA GLN A 31 -8.96 2.95 22.70
C GLN A 31 -9.10 2.09 23.96
N LYS A 32 -9.06 2.75 25.10
CA LYS A 32 -9.41 2.16 26.38
C LYS A 32 -10.66 2.82 26.93
N LYS A 33 -11.58 2.03 27.48
CA LYS A 33 -12.77 2.57 28.14
C LYS A 33 -12.99 1.88 29.48
N VAL A 34 -13.44 2.66 30.44
CA VAL A 34 -13.95 2.19 31.72
C VAL A 34 -15.36 2.71 31.88
N VAL A 35 -16.30 1.83 32.13
CA VAL A 35 -17.70 2.16 32.47
C VAL A 35 -17.96 1.73 33.91
N SER A 36 -18.54 2.62 34.71
CA SER A 36 -18.88 2.39 36.13
C SER A 36 -19.98 3.36 36.52
N ASP A 37 -20.22 3.47 37.80
CA ASP A 37 -20.98 4.57 38.40
C ASP A 37 -20.06 5.71 38.85
N LEU A 38 -20.66 6.87 39.14
CA LEU A 38 -19.94 8.09 39.50
C LEU A 38 -19.07 7.95 40.76
N GLN A 39 -19.51 7.09 41.72
CA GLN A 39 -18.79 6.84 42.96
C GLN A 39 -17.52 6.02 42.74
N ASN A 40 -17.62 4.97 41.95
CA ASN A 40 -16.57 3.97 41.75
C ASN A 40 -15.63 4.29 40.55
N LEU A 41 -16.02 5.19 39.65
CA LEU A 41 -15.27 5.53 38.44
C LEU A 41 -13.81 5.91 38.71
N PRO A 42 -13.46 6.74 39.71
CA PRO A 42 -12.05 7.10 39.94
C PRO A 42 -11.17 5.89 40.29
N LYS A 43 -11.69 4.95 41.10
CA LYS A 43 -11.00 3.72 41.46
C LYS A 43 -10.78 2.82 40.27
N ARG A 44 -11.84 2.57 39.49
CA ARG A 44 -11.79 1.74 38.28
C ARG A 44 -10.81 2.29 37.24
N VAL A 45 -10.78 3.60 37.01
CA VAL A 45 -9.85 4.27 36.09
C VAL A 45 -8.39 4.10 36.54
N GLN A 46 -8.14 4.11 37.85
CA GLN A 46 -6.80 3.85 38.39
C GLN A 46 -6.39 2.38 38.23
N GLU A 47 -7.29 1.43 38.48
CA GLU A 47 -7.07 -0.02 38.31
C GLU A 47 -6.71 -0.35 36.85
N GLU A 48 -7.44 0.24 35.88
CA GLU A 48 -7.24 0.03 34.43
C GLU A 48 -6.14 0.91 33.84
N LYS A 49 -5.43 1.69 34.70
CA LYS A 49 -4.29 2.57 34.31
C LYS A 49 -4.60 3.50 33.14
N ILE A 50 -5.85 4.02 33.08
CA ILE A 50 -6.23 5.03 32.10
C ILE A 50 -5.58 6.37 32.43
N GLN A 51 -4.99 7.03 31.43
CA GLN A 51 -4.28 8.28 31.56
C GLN A 51 -4.92 9.41 30.74
N ALA A 52 -4.56 10.63 31.05
CA ALA A 52 -4.92 11.78 30.24
C ALA A 52 -4.03 11.85 28.97
N PRO A 53 -4.57 12.32 27.85
CA PRO A 53 -5.91 12.90 27.69
C PRO A 53 -7.01 11.84 27.57
N ALA A 54 -8.12 12.05 28.25
CA ALA A 54 -9.28 11.19 28.22
C ALA A 54 -10.59 11.99 28.31
N VAL A 55 -11.65 11.46 27.72
CA VAL A 55 -13.00 12.05 27.78
C VAL A 55 -13.80 11.38 28.90
N ILE A 56 -14.46 12.20 29.72
CA ILE A 56 -15.38 11.75 30.78
C ILE A 56 -16.81 11.93 30.26
N VAL A 57 -17.59 10.87 30.30
CA VAL A 57 -19.01 10.87 29.95
C VAL A 57 -19.81 10.50 31.20
N VAL A 58 -20.84 11.27 31.52
CA VAL A 58 -21.66 11.04 32.71
C VAL A 58 -23.14 11.04 32.32
N GLY A 59 -23.90 10.07 32.87
CA GLY A 59 -25.33 9.94 32.68
C GLY A 59 -25.75 8.62 32.06
N LYS A 60 -27.06 8.46 31.88
CA LYS A 60 -27.71 7.21 31.42
C LYS A 60 -27.19 6.75 30.05
N VAL A 61 -26.61 7.62 29.22
CA VAL A 61 -26.01 7.26 27.95
C VAL A 61 -24.86 6.24 28.13
N CYS A 62 -24.16 6.25 29.26
CA CYS A 62 -23.09 5.30 29.54
C CYS A 62 -23.59 3.86 29.65
N ALA A 63 -24.86 3.65 30.04
CA ALA A 63 -25.47 2.32 30.08
C ALA A 63 -25.66 1.69 28.69
N LEU A 64 -25.60 2.49 27.62
CA LEU A 64 -25.70 2.03 26.24
C LEU A 64 -24.38 1.54 25.68
N SER A 65 -23.27 1.64 26.42
CA SER A 65 -21.93 1.36 25.96
C SER A 65 -21.77 -0.07 25.40
N GLU A 66 -22.43 -1.06 25.96
CA GLU A 66 -22.43 -2.45 25.47
C GLU A 66 -23.23 -2.59 24.17
N SER A 67 -24.41 -1.95 24.11
CA SER A 67 -25.27 -1.99 22.91
C SER A 67 -24.65 -1.29 21.69
N PHE A 68 -23.78 -0.31 21.93
CA PHE A 68 -23.08 0.46 20.88
C PHE A 68 -21.62 0.08 20.71
N SER A 69 -21.18 -1.09 21.19
CA SER A 69 -19.80 -1.58 21.03
C SER A 69 -19.49 -2.17 19.63
N TRP A 70 -20.39 -1.97 18.67
CA TRP A 70 -20.26 -2.51 17.31
C TRP A 70 -18.94 -2.15 16.60
N ALA A 71 -18.32 -1.01 16.92
CA ALA A 71 -17.03 -0.62 16.35
C ALA A 71 -15.88 -1.51 16.84
N GLU A 72 -15.93 -1.93 18.10
CA GLU A 72 -14.96 -2.81 18.74
C GLU A 72 -15.15 -4.28 18.31
N GLN A 73 -16.36 -4.65 17.88
CA GLN A 73 -16.73 -6.00 17.44
C GLN A 73 -16.43 -6.25 15.95
N ARG A 74 -15.90 -5.26 15.22
CA ARG A 74 -15.48 -5.48 13.82
C ARG A 74 -14.29 -6.44 13.77
N PRO A 75 -14.14 -7.23 12.67
CA PRO A 75 -13.09 -8.25 12.55
C PRO A 75 -11.68 -7.75 12.83
N LEU A 76 -11.38 -6.49 12.46
CA LEU A 76 -10.09 -5.85 12.71
C LEU A 76 -10.18 -4.73 13.76
N GLY A 77 -11.23 -4.74 14.60
CA GLY A 77 -11.38 -3.79 15.72
C GLY A 77 -10.20 -3.88 16.68
N GLY A 78 -9.60 -2.74 17.03
CA GLY A 78 -8.42 -2.70 17.89
C GLY A 78 -7.09 -2.99 17.19
N ARG A 79 -7.07 -3.28 15.89
CA ARG A 79 -5.85 -3.55 15.13
C ARG A 79 -5.33 -2.31 14.41
N GLN A 80 -4.01 -2.12 14.44
CA GLN A 80 -3.33 -1.03 13.76
C GLN A 80 -2.46 -1.59 12.63
N ILE A 81 -2.79 -1.22 11.39
CA ILE A 81 -2.17 -1.75 10.18
C ILE A 81 -1.47 -0.63 9.42
N LEU A 82 -0.19 -0.81 9.13
CA LEU A 82 0.61 0.10 8.32
C LEU A 82 0.57 -0.31 6.85
N ILE A 83 0.17 0.61 5.97
CA ILE A 83 0.19 0.42 4.52
C ILE A 83 1.36 1.20 3.93
N THR A 84 2.29 0.50 3.26
CA THR A 84 3.51 1.12 2.68
C THR A 84 3.32 1.60 1.24
N ARG A 85 2.14 1.42 0.68
CA ARG A 85 1.82 1.76 -0.70
C ARG A 85 1.69 3.27 -0.90
N PRO A 86 2.08 3.82 -2.08
CA PRO A 86 1.81 5.23 -2.41
C PRO A 86 0.33 5.58 -2.24
N ARG A 87 0.03 6.76 -1.67
CA ARG A 87 -1.33 7.21 -1.32
C ARG A 87 -2.34 7.05 -2.47
N SER A 88 -1.96 7.39 -3.69
CA SER A 88 -2.82 7.27 -4.88
C SER A 88 -3.27 5.84 -5.21
N GLN A 89 -2.56 4.83 -4.72
CA GLN A 89 -2.82 3.42 -4.99
C GLN A 89 -3.37 2.66 -3.78
N GLY A 90 -3.23 3.22 -2.59
CA GLY A 90 -3.61 2.59 -1.31
C GLY A 90 -5.05 2.87 -0.86
N GLN A 91 -5.73 3.86 -1.45
CA GLN A 91 -7.01 4.36 -0.93
C GLN A 91 -8.12 3.31 -0.83
N THR A 92 -8.28 2.45 -1.84
CA THR A 92 -9.31 1.38 -1.81
C THR A 92 -8.99 0.37 -0.71
N PHE A 93 -7.74 -0.08 -0.62
CA PHE A 93 -7.28 -1.02 0.40
C PHE A 93 -7.43 -0.45 1.81
N ALA A 94 -6.96 0.78 2.03
CA ALA A 94 -7.12 1.49 3.30
C ALA A 94 -8.60 1.62 3.69
N ARG A 95 -9.49 1.93 2.73
CA ARG A 95 -10.93 2.03 2.96
C ARG A 95 -11.53 0.68 3.37
N THR A 96 -11.15 -0.40 2.70
CA THR A 96 -11.60 -1.75 3.02
C THR A 96 -11.19 -2.13 4.45
N LEU A 97 -9.92 -1.96 4.82
CA LEU A 97 -9.43 -2.28 6.15
C LEU A 97 -10.09 -1.41 7.24
N ARG A 98 -10.26 -0.10 6.99
CA ARG A 98 -11.02 0.78 7.90
C ARG A 98 -12.48 0.34 8.02
N GLY A 99 -13.09 -0.12 6.92
CA GLY A 99 -14.44 -0.71 6.92
C GLY A 99 -14.55 -1.95 7.82
N LEU A 100 -13.49 -2.73 7.92
CA LEU A 100 -13.37 -3.90 8.81
C LEU A 100 -13.00 -3.53 10.26
N GLY A 101 -12.75 -2.26 10.55
CA GLY A 101 -12.48 -1.76 11.90
C GLY A 101 -11.02 -1.44 12.21
N ALA A 102 -10.10 -1.69 11.29
CA ALA A 102 -8.68 -1.39 11.51
C ALA A 102 -8.41 0.11 11.58
N GLN A 103 -7.49 0.50 12.44
CA GLN A 103 -6.78 1.77 12.33
C GLN A 103 -5.71 1.63 11.26
N VAL A 104 -5.87 2.33 10.15
CA VAL A 104 -4.93 2.25 9.02
C VAL A 104 -4.04 3.48 8.99
N ILE A 105 -2.74 3.24 9.08
CA ILE A 105 -1.69 4.24 8.89
C ILE A 105 -1.15 4.10 7.48
N GLU A 106 -1.23 5.17 6.71
CA GLU A 106 -0.65 5.23 5.37
C GLU A 106 0.76 5.80 5.44
N PHE A 107 1.76 4.94 5.30
CA PHE A 107 3.17 5.29 5.29
C PHE A 107 3.76 4.98 3.93
N PRO A 108 3.66 5.90 2.94
CA PRO A 108 4.20 5.66 1.61
C PRO A 108 5.72 5.52 1.70
N SER A 109 6.21 4.29 1.67
CA SER A 109 7.65 4.00 1.76
C SER A 109 8.41 4.33 0.48
N ILE A 110 7.68 4.48 -0.63
CA ILE A 110 8.23 4.88 -1.92
C ILE A 110 7.40 6.01 -2.53
N GLN A 111 8.10 6.91 -3.20
CA GLN A 111 7.52 7.91 -4.09
C GLN A 111 7.87 7.54 -5.53
N VAL A 112 6.87 7.53 -6.40
CA VAL A 112 7.04 7.30 -7.82
C VAL A 112 7.21 8.65 -8.50
N GLU A 113 8.38 8.91 -9.03
CA GLU A 113 8.73 10.16 -9.70
C GLU A 113 8.89 9.92 -11.21
N PRO A 114 8.02 10.54 -12.04
CA PRO A 114 8.20 10.49 -13.49
C PRO A 114 9.55 11.09 -13.88
N LEU A 115 10.24 10.44 -14.82
CA LEU A 115 11.49 10.96 -15.35
C LEU A 115 11.20 12.10 -16.34
N GLN A 116 11.53 13.33 -15.94
CA GLN A 116 11.20 14.55 -16.68
C GLN A 116 12.43 15.23 -17.32
N GLY A 117 13.61 14.63 -17.22
CA GLY A 117 14.84 15.15 -17.79
C GLY A 117 14.75 15.26 -19.33
N LYS A 118 15.45 16.24 -19.91
CA LYS A 118 15.46 16.44 -21.38
C LYS A 118 15.94 15.18 -22.12
N ARG A 119 16.96 14.52 -21.61
CA ARG A 119 17.53 13.29 -22.17
C ARG A 119 16.55 12.13 -22.13
N GLU A 120 15.82 12.00 -21.02
CA GLU A 120 14.79 10.97 -20.84
C GLU A 120 13.63 11.19 -21.81
N LYS A 121 13.17 12.42 -21.95
CA LYS A 121 12.11 12.79 -22.91
C LYS A 121 12.54 12.50 -24.36
N GLU A 122 13.78 12.83 -24.74
CA GLU A 122 14.34 12.50 -26.05
C GLU A 122 14.39 10.99 -26.32
N ARG A 123 14.76 10.18 -25.32
CA ARG A 123 14.75 8.71 -25.43
C ARG A 123 13.35 8.16 -25.65
N ILE A 124 12.36 8.62 -24.89
CA ILE A 124 10.96 8.21 -25.07
C ILE A 124 10.47 8.59 -26.46
N LEU A 125 10.71 9.83 -26.90
CA LEU A 125 10.33 10.30 -28.24
C LEU A 125 10.99 9.49 -29.36
N SER A 126 12.25 9.12 -29.19
CA SER A 126 12.97 8.28 -30.17
C SER A 126 12.34 6.89 -30.26
N ALA A 127 12.04 6.25 -29.12
CA ALA A 127 11.38 4.95 -29.08
C ALA A 127 9.97 5.01 -29.73
N LEU A 128 9.18 6.05 -29.43
CA LEU A 128 7.86 6.23 -30.06
C LEU A 128 7.96 6.42 -31.58
N LYS A 129 8.96 7.15 -32.07
CA LYS A 129 9.21 7.30 -33.51
C LYS A 129 9.60 5.97 -34.15
N GLU A 130 10.41 5.16 -33.50
CA GLU A 130 10.81 3.84 -33.96
C GLU A 130 9.62 2.91 -34.07
N ILE A 131 8.80 2.81 -33.02
CA ILE A 131 7.55 2.04 -33.01
C ILE A 131 6.64 2.45 -34.17
N ARG A 132 6.39 3.76 -34.31
CA ARG A 132 5.51 4.31 -35.37
C ARG A 132 6.02 4.06 -36.79
N ASN A 133 7.31 4.18 -37.00
CA ASN A 133 7.91 4.13 -38.36
C ASN A 133 8.27 2.71 -38.77
N ARG A 134 8.07 1.71 -37.90
CA ARG A 134 8.42 0.31 -38.23
C ARG A 134 7.53 -0.23 -39.34
N LYS A 135 8.18 -0.67 -40.41
CA LYS A 135 7.50 -1.18 -41.62
C LYS A 135 7.36 -2.69 -41.66
N THR A 136 8.16 -3.39 -40.87
CA THR A 136 8.21 -4.87 -40.82
C THR A 136 8.19 -5.35 -39.39
N GLY A 137 7.55 -6.48 -39.14
CA GLY A 137 7.41 -7.05 -37.80
C GLY A 137 6.32 -6.37 -36.98
N THR A 138 6.11 -6.90 -35.77
CA THR A 138 5.16 -6.40 -34.79
C THR A 138 5.87 -5.57 -33.74
N SER A 139 5.30 -4.42 -33.40
CA SER A 139 5.78 -3.62 -32.27
C SER A 139 4.96 -3.95 -31.01
N TRP A 140 5.64 -4.32 -29.94
CA TRP A 140 5.08 -4.58 -28.63
C TRP A 140 5.41 -3.44 -27.67
N ILE A 141 4.40 -2.90 -26.99
CA ILE A 141 4.53 -1.93 -25.92
C ILE A 141 4.27 -2.66 -24.62
N VAL A 142 5.28 -2.71 -23.74
CA VAL A 142 5.28 -3.54 -22.55
C VAL A 142 5.27 -2.68 -21.29
N PHE A 143 4.39 -3.00 -20.34
CA PHE A 143 4.35 -2.37 -19.04
C PHE A 143 4.47 -3.42 -17.92
N THR A 144 5.47 -3.23 -17.05
CA THR A 144 5.69 -4.09 -15.87
C THR A 144 5.08 -3.53 -14.60
N SER A 145 4.37 -2.40 -14.66
CA SER A 145 3.70 -1.79 -13.50
C SER A 145 2.62 -0.80 -13.92
N ALA A 146 1.63 -0.59 -13.04
CA ALA A 146 0.64 0.47 -13.21
C ALA A 146 1.26 1.88 -13.19
N ALA A 147 2.39 2.06 -12.48
CA ALA A 147 3.13 3.32 -12.50
C ALA A 147 3.73 3.61 -13.87
N GLY A 148 4.30 2.58 -14.53
CA GLY A 148 4.80 2.70 -15.91
C GLY A 148 3.72 3.14 -16.89
N VAL A 149 2.51 2.55 -16.79
CA VAL A 149 1.36 2.98 -17.61
C VAL A 149 1.05 4.45 -17.36
N ARG A 150 0.90 4.87 -16.09
CA ARG A 150 0.59 6.28 -15.78
C ARG A 150 1.66 7.24 -16.29
N SER A 151 2.94 6.95 -16.02
CA SER A 151 4.06 7.80 -16.46
C SER A 151 4.14 7.91 -17.97
N PHE A 152 3.89 6.82 -18.69
CA PHE A 152 3.84 6.81 -20.15
C PHE A 152 2.71 7.69 -20.69
N PHE A 153 1.48 7.56 -20.18
CA PHE A 153 0.35 8.36 -20.65
C PHE A 153 0.47 9.83 -20.24
N ASN A 154 0.97 10.14 -19.05
CA ASN A 154 1.28 11.51 -18.64
C ASN A 154 2.30 12.15 -19.58
N PHE A 155 3.32 11.37 -20.02
CA PHE A 155 4.29 11.85 -21.02
C PHE A 155 3.63 12.14 -22.37
N LEU A 156 2.73 11.24 -22.85
CA LEU A 156 2.00 11.51 -24.10
C LEU A 156 1.16 12.79 -24.01
N GLU A 157 0.48 12.99 -22.89
CA GLU A 157 -0.33 14.19 -22.63
C GLU A 157 0.55 15.46 -22.60
N GLU A 158 1.66 15.44 -21.85
CA GLU A 158 2.60 16.56 -21.77
C GLU A 158 3.17 16.94 -23.14
N MET A 159 3.46 15.95 -23.99
CA MET A 159 4.01 16.14 -25.32
C MET A 159 2.94 16.36 -26.39
N ASN A 160 1.65 16.43 -26.00
CA ASN A 160 0.51 16.53 -26.90
C ASN A 160 0.52 15.44 -28.00
N LEU A 161 0.85 14.20 -27.62
CA LEU A 161 0.90 13.04 -28.52
C LEU A 161 -0.35 12.16 -28.30
N ASP A 162 -0.97 11.79 -29.43
CA ASP A 162 -2.12 10.90 -29.42
C ASP A 162 -1.66 9.43 -29.47
N ILE A 163 -2.21 8.57 -28.60
CA ILE A 163 -1.94 7.13 -28.56
C ILE A 163 -2.23 6.46 -29.92
N ARG A 164 -3.17 6.99 -30.70
CA ARG A 164 -3.48 6.48 -32.05
C ARG A 164 -2.29 6.56 -33.03
N THR A 165 -1.27 7.36 -32.71
CA THR A 165 -0.01 7.37 -33.50
C THR A 165 0.77 6.05 -33.39
N LEU A 166 0.45 5.21 -32.41
CA LEU A 166 1.01 3.89 -32.18
C LEU A 166 0.07 2.76 -32.67
N TRP A 167 -0.85 3.10 -33.60
CA TRP A 167 -1.79 2.15 -34.18
C TRP A 167 -1.04 0.95 -34.80
N GLY A 168 -1.55 -0.27 -34.53
CA GLY A 168 -0.90 -1.50 -34.98
C GLY A 168 0.09 -2.09 -33.98
N SER A 169 0.44 -1.36 -32.90
CA SER A 169 1.22 -1.93 -31.79
C SER A 169 0.35 -2.85 -30.94
N ARG A 170 0.96 -3.89 -30.38
CA ARG A 170 0.37 -4.76 -29.36
C ARG A 170 0.81 -4.34 -27.96
N PHE A 171 -0.03 -4.58 -26.98
CA PHE A 171 0.23 -4.22 -25.60
C PHE A 171 0.38 -5.46 -24.72
N ALA A 172 1.47 -5.52 -23.95
CA ALA A 172 1.70 -6.57 -22.98
C ALA A 172 1.83 -5.97 -21.57
N VAL A 173 1.25 -6.64 -20.59
CA VAL A 173 1.29 -6.22 -19.18
C VAL A 173 1.67 -7.37 -18.27
N ILE A 174 2.37 -7.06 -17.18
CA ILE A 174 2.84 -8.08 -16.23
C ILE A 174 1.71 -8.74 -15.45
N GLY A 175 0.59 -8.07 -15.24
CA GLY A 175 -0.48 -8.62 -14.41
C GLY A 175 -1.73 -7.74 -14.37
N SER A 176 -2.76 -8.22 -13.66
CA SER A 176 -4.11 -7.63 -13.63
C SER A 176 -4.16 -6.17 -13.17
N GLY A 177 -3.32 -5.78 -12.20
CA GLY A 177 -3.25 -4.39 -11.72
C GLY A 177 -2.77 -3.42 -12.81
N THR A 178 -1.78 -3.84 -13.60
CA THR A 178 -1.26 -3.08 -14.74
C THR A 178 -2.28 -3.07 -15.88
N GLY A 179 -2.94 -4.20 -16.13
CA GLY A 179 -4.00 -4.30 -17.14
C GLY A 179 -5.20 -3.42 -16.81
N ARG A 180 -5.62 -3.35 -15.54
CA ARG A 180 -6.68 -2.43 -15.10
C ARG A 180 -6.31 -0.96 -15.33
N GLU A 181 -5.04 -0.59 -15.07
CA GLU A 181 -4.58 0.79 -15.29
C GLU A 181 -4.57 1.15 -16.79
N LEU A 182 -4.16 0.21 -17.66
CA LEU A 182 -4.22 0.35 -19.10
C LEU A 182 -5.68 0.45 -19.58
N GLY A 183 -6.58 -0.36 -19.01
CA GLY A 183 -8.01 -0.36 -19.28
C GLY A 183 -8.71 0.99 -19.01
N LYS A 184 -8.23 1.78 -18.02
CA LYS A 184 -8.72 3.14 -17.79
C LYS A 184 -8.47 4.09 -18.97
N ARG A 185 -7.54 3.74 -19.85
CA ARG A 185 -7.23 4.46 -21.08
C ARG A 185 -7.94 3.88 -22.32
N GLY A 186 -8.86 2.93 -22.10
CA GLY A 186 -9.60 2.27 -23.18
C GLY A 186 -8.83 1.17 -23.92
N ILE A 187 -7.66 0.76 -23.44
CA ILE A 187 -6.80 -0.23 -24.08
C ILE A 187 -6.83 -1.54 -23.28
N ARG A 188 -7.12 -2.64 -23.95
CA ARG A 188 -6.99 -3.98 -23.40
C ARG A 188 -5.61 -4.54 -23.76
N PRO A 189 -4.88 -5.19 -22.84
CA PRO A 189 -3.64 -5.85 -23.20
C PRO A 189 -3.91 -7.06 -24.10
N ASP A 190 -3.04 -7.23 -25.10
CA ASP A 190 -3.04 -8.41 -25.99
C ASP A 190 -2.38 -9.62 -25.30
N LEU A 191 -1.51 -9.36 -24.32
CA LEU A 191 -0.77 -10.39 -23.59
C LEU A 191 -0.66 -10.05 -22.11
N MET A 192 -0.97 -11.03 -21.27
CA MET A 192 -0.74 -11.01 -19.84
C MET A 192 -0.41 -12.45 -19.41
N PRO A 193 0.69 -12.70 -18.69
CA PRO A 193 1.03 -14.04 -18.21
C PRO A 193 0.14 -14.44 -17.03
N ASP A 194 0.03 -15.75 -16.77
CA ASP A 194 -0.70 -16.27 -15.62
C ASP A 194 0.02 -15.99 -14.29
N ILE A 195 1.36 -15.98 -14.32
CA ILE A 195 2.21 -15.66 -13.19
C ILE A 195 2.79 -14.25 -13.40
N TYR A 196 2.53 -13.34 -12.46
CA TYR A 196 2.84 -11.91 -12.58
C TYR A 196 4.32 -11.60 -12.25
N GLU A 197 5.22 -12.21 -13.03
CA GLU A 197 6.66 -12.05 -12.92
C GLU A 197 7.28 -11.59 -14.24
N ALA A 198 8.40 -10.85 -14.16
CA ALA A 198 9.03 -10.29 -15.35
C ALA A 198 9.54 -11.37 -16.30
N GLU A 199 10.11 -12.46 -15.75
CA GLU A 199 10.55 -13.62 -16.52
C GLU A 199 9.39 -14.28 -17.25
N LYS A 200 8.27 -14.50 -16.56
CA LYS A 200 7.06 -15.14 -17.15
C LYS A 200 6.42 -14.28 -18.22
N LEU A 201 6.44 -12.94 -18.05
CA LEU A 201 6.04 -12.03 -19.12
C LEU A 201 7.01 -12.13 -20.32
N GLY A 202 8.31 -12.24 -20.07
CA GLY A 202 9.32 -12.46 -21.11
C GLY A 202 9.13 -13.77 -21.87
N GLU A 203 8.86 -14.88 -21.17
CA GLU A 203 8.55 -16.18 -21.76
C GLU A 203 7.26 -16.12 -22.63
N ALA A 204 6.20 -15.50 -22.12
CA ALA A 204 4.95 -15.32 -22.85
C ALA A 204 5.13 -14.46 -24.11
N LEU A 205 5.93 -13.38 -24.02
CA LEU A 205 6.30 -12.56 -25.18
C LEU A 205 7.13 -13.35 -26.18
N ALA A 206 8.09 -14.17 -25.73
CA ALA A 206 8.90 -15.02 -26.61
C ALA A 206 8.04 -15.99 -27.43
N GLY A 207 6.95 -16.50 -26.88
CA GLY A 207 5.97 -17.32 -27.62
C GLY A 207 5.18 -16.56 -28.71
N GLN A 208 5.25 -15.23 -28.74
CA GLN A 208 4.51 -14.36 -29.68
C GLN A 208 5.42 -13.53 -30.57
N THR A 209 6.73 -13.57 -30.34
CA THR A 209 7.72 -12.74 -31.06
C THR A 209 8.59 -13.58 -32.01
N LYS A 210 9.10 -12.93 -33.04
CA LYS A 210 9.98 -13.52 -34.07
C LYS A 210 11.02 -12.49 -34.53
N PRO A 211 12.05 -12.89 -35.30
CA PRO A 211 13.00 -11.96 -35.89
C PRO A 211 12.30 -10.84 -36.65
N GLY A 212 12.73 -9.61 -36.43
CA GLY A 212 12.12 -8.41 -37.02
C GLY A 212 11.04 -7.74 -36.15
N ASP A 213 10.58 -8.37 -35.06
CA ASP A 213 9.69 -7.72 -34.10
C ASP A 213 10.47 -6.80 -33.15
N LEU A 214 9.78 -5.80 -32.57
CA LEU A 214 10.32 -4.85 -31.60
C LEU A 214 9.55 -4.96 -30.30
N VAL A 215 10.22 -5.16 -29.18
CA VAL A 215 9.66 -5.16 -27.85
C VAL A 215 10.20 -3.97 -27.07
N THR A 216 9.36 -2.96 -26.84
CA THR A 216 9.72 -1.76 -26.09
C THR A 216 9.04 -1.78 -24.73
N ALA A 217 9.83 -1.83 -23.65
CA ALA A 217 9.31 -1.80 -22.29
C ALA A 217 9.42 -0.40 -21.68
N PHE A 218 8.28 0.16 -21.25
CA PHE A 218 8.22 1.43 -20.51
C PHE A 218 8.03 1.10 -19.02
N ARG A 219 9.11 1.24 -18.23
CA ARG A 219 9.14 0.70 -16.87
C ARG A 219 9.99 1.55 -15.91
N ALA A 220 10.19 1.07 -14.67
CA ALA A 220 11.06 1.72 -13.69
C ALA A 220 12.50 1.76 -14.17
N ARG A 221 13.28 2.75 -13.72
CA ARG A 221 14.75 2.80 -13.95
C ARG A 221 15.45 1.56 -13.38
N GLU A 222 15.01 1.10 -12.20
CA GLU A 222 15.54 -0.08 -11.52
C GLU A 222 14.59 -1.27 -11.69
N ALA A 223 14.31 -1.66 -12.94
CA ALA A 223 13.47 -2.82 -13.20
C ALA A 223 14.31 -4.10 -13.35
N SER A 224 13.66 -5.27 -13.09
CA SER A 224 14.32 -6.58 -13.26
C SER A 224 14.79 -6.80 -14.69
N GLU A 225 15.99 -7.33 -14.86
CA GLU A 225 16.56 -7.65 -16.17
C GLU A 225 15.96 -8.93 -16.79
N GLU A 226 15.19 -9.71 -16.03
CA GLU A 226 14.64 -11.02 -16.40
C GLU A 226 13.64 -10.97 -17.57
N LEU A 227 13.09 -9.79 -17.90
CA LEU A 227 12.10 -9.63 -18.96
C LEU A 227 12.65 -9.96 -20.36
N PHE A 228 13.83 -9.48 -20.68
CA PHE A 228 14.34 -9.51 -22.06
C PHE A 228 15.07 -10.79 -22.49
N PRO A 229 15.77 -11.54 -21.62
CA PRO A 229 16.52 -12.71 -22.06
C PRO A 229 15.71 -13.76 -22.84
N PRO A 230 14.45 -14.11 -22.47
CA PRO A 230 13.62 -15.02 -23.29
C PRO A 230 13.28 -14.41 -24.66
N VAL A 231 12.97 -13.12 -24.72
CA VAL A 231 12.58 -12.42 -25.96
C VAL A 231 13.75 -12.31 -26.92
N LEU A 232 14.94 -11.96 -26.45
CA LEU A 232 16.14 -11.84 -27.29
C LEU A 232 16.51 -13.15 -27.99
N LYS A 233 16.20 -14.30 -27.38
CA LYS A 233 16.42 -15.62 -28.01
C LYS A 233 15.58 -15.86 -29.27
N THR A 234 14.48 -15.12 -29.44
CA THR A 234 13.62 -15.22 -30.65
C THR A 234 14.16 -14.41 -31.84
N GLY A 235 15.21 -13.60 -31.62
CA GLY A 235 15.74 -12.67 -32.63
C GLY A 235 14.96 -11.35 -32.71
N ALA A 236 14.01 -11.10 -31.81
CA ALA A 236 13.33 -9.81 -31.70
C ALA A 236 14.26 -8.75 -31.07
N GLU A 237 14.05 -7.51 -31.47
CA GLU A 237 14.76 -6.35 -30.89
C GLU A 237 14.10 -5.96 -29.57
N CYS A 238 14.89 -5.64 -28.55
CA CYS A 238 14.41 -5.21 -27.23
C CYS A 238 14.93 -3.81 -26.89
N VAL A 239 14.03 -2.93 -26.46
CA VAL A 239 14.34 -1.57 -26.03
C VAL A 239 13.80 -1.31 -24.66
N ASP A 240 14.66 -0.89 -23.74
CA ASP A 240 14.31 -0.56 -22.36
C ASP A 240 14.23 0.96 -22.17
N ILE A 241 13.05 1.45 -21.85
CA ILE A 241 12.77 2.88 -21.68
C ILE A 241 12.32 3.13 -20.23
N PRO A 242 13.21 3.60 -19.36
CA PRO A 242 12.82 4.10 -18.05
C PRO A 242 11.89 5.31 -18.18
N VAL A 243 10.71 5.24 -17.54
CA VAL A 243 9.72 6.34 -17.55
C VAL A 243 9.46 6.90 -16.15
N TYR A 244 9.93 6.20 -15.11
CA TYR A 244 9.88 6.67 -13.73
C TYR A 244 11.00 6.05 -12.90
N GLU A 245 11.25 6.66 -11.76
CA GLU A 245 12.09 6.09 -10.71
C GLU A 245 11.35 6.05 -9.38
N THR A 246 11.83 5.26 -8.43
CA THR A 246 11.28 5.17 -7.09
C THR A 246 12.23 5.81 -6.11
N GLY A 247 11.78 6.90 -5.48
CA GLY A 247 12.47 7.56 -4.36
C GLY A 247 11.90 7.13 -3.02
N THR A 248 12.48 7.61 -1.93
CA THR A 248 11.93 7.50 -0.57
C THR A 248 10.70 8.38 -0.43
N GLY A 249 9.61 7.85 0.15
CA GLY A 249 8.31 8.50 0.14
C GLY A 249 7.87 9.16 1.45
N ALA A 250 8.61 8.98 2.54
CA ALA A 250 8.26 9.53 3.85
C ALA A 250 9.22 10.67 4.26
N ASP A 251 8.67 11.71 4.90
CA ASP A 251 9.46 12.76 5.54
C ASP A 251 9.98 12.31 6.91
N ASP A 252 10.98 13.04 7.44
CA ASP A 252 11.63 12.70 8.70
C ASP A 252 10.67 12.74 9.89
N ALA A 253 9.77 13.73 9.96
CA ALA A 253 8.83 13.88 11.07
C ALA A 253 7.83 12.72 11.11
N TRP A 254 7.36 12.28 9.93
CA TRP A 254 6.47 11.13 9.82
C TRP A 254 7.20 9.82 10.16
N THR A 255 8.45 9.69 9.74
CA THR A 255 9.33 8.56 10.04
C THR A 255 9.56 8.41 11.54
N GLU A 256 9.87 9.52 12.26
CA GLU A 256 10.04 9.51 13.72
C GLU A 256 8.76 9.09 14.44
N LYS A 257 7.61 9.62 14.02
CA LYS A 257 6.32 9.23 14.59
C LYS A 257 6.07 7.72 14.44
N ILE A 258 6.25 7.18 13.25
CA ILE A 258 6.02 5.75 12.99
C ILE A 258 7.02 4.87 13.74
N SER A 259 8.27 5.30 13.86
CA SER A 259 9.28 4.64 14.69
C SER A 259 8.84 4.53 16.15
N GLY A 260 8.26 5.61 16.72
CA GLY A 260 7.67 5.60 18.05
C GLY A 260 6.51 4.61 18.20
N GLU A 261 5.61 4.55 17.24
CA GLU A 261 4.49 3.58 17.23
C GLU A 261 4.99 2.11 17.23
N PHE A 262 6.09 1.82 16.52
CA PHE A 262 6.73 0.50 16.57
C PHE A 262 7.37 0.21 17.93
N GLN A 263 8.07 1.18 18.53
CA GLN A 263 8.70 1.01 19.84
C GLN A 263 7.68 0.77 20.94
N GLU A 264 6.50 1.38 20.84
CA GLU A 264 5.38 1.18 21.74
C GLU A 264 4.58 -0.09 21.46
N GLY A 265 4.92 -0.86 20.41
CA GLY A 265 4.25 -2.10 20.03
C GLY A 265 2.81 -1.88 19.56
N LYS A 266 2.50 -0.71 19.01
CA LYS A 266 1.15 -0.35 18.55
C LYS A 266 0.81 -0.89 17.17
N ILE A 267 1.82 -1.14 16.31
CA ILE A 267 1.60 -1.60 14.94
C ILE A 267 1.54 -3.12 14.91
N ASP A 268 0.37 -3.68 14.59
CA ASP A 268 0.14 -5.12 14.52
C ASP A 268 0.68 -5.74 13.22
N LEU A 269 0.60 -5.02 12.10
CA LEU A 269 0.94 -5.54 10.79
C LEU A 269 1.43 -4.44 9.84
N VAL A 270 2.41 -4.78 9.01
CA VAL A 270 2.86 -3.95 7.88
C VAL A 270 2.55 -4.66 6.57
N THR A 271 1.99 -3.96 5.58
CA THR A 271 1.66 -4.56 4.28
C THR A 271 2.60 -4.07 3.18
N PHE A 272 3.11 -5.01 2.38
CA PHE A 272 4.00 -4.73 1.26
C PHE A 272 3.45 -5.28 -0.05
N THR A 273 3.33 -4.42 -1.06
CA THR A 273 2.76 -4.78 -2.37
C THR A 273 3.81 -4.89 -3.48
N SER A 274 5.09 -4.79 -3.14
CA SER A 274 6.23 -5.02 -4.04
C SER A 274 7.54 -5.07 -3.25
N ALA A 275 8.57 -5.69 -3.80
CA ALA A 275 9.92 -5.67 -3.22
C ALA A 275 10.47 -4.23 -3.08
N SER A 276 10.12 -3.31 -3.99
CA SER A 276 10.52 -1.90 -3.88
C SER A 276 9.90 -1.20 -2.67
N THR A 277 8.67 -1.55 -2.26
CA THR A 277 8.07 -1.01 -1.03
C THR A 277 8.77 -1.52 0.23
N VAL A 278 9.28 -2.75 0.22
CA VAL A 278 10.12 -3.29 1.30
C VAL A 278 11.42 -2.51 1.38
N ARG A 279 12.17 -2.39 0.27
CA ARG A 279 13.44 -1.64 0.24
C ARG A 279 13.27 -0.17 0.64
N GLY A 280 12.22 0.48 0.18
CA GLY A 280 11.92 1.86 0.57
C GLY A 280 11.61 2.00 2.06
N PHE A 281 10.87 1.04 2.63
CA PHE A 281 10.59 0.98 4.06
C PHE A 281 11.88 0.71 4.87
N GLU A 282 12.69 -0.26 4.47
CA GLU A 282 13.99 -0.56 5.05
C GLU A 282 14.88 0.68 5.06
N SER A 283 15.09 1.31 3.90
CA SER A 283 15.91 2.52 3.75
C SER A 283 15.48 3.65 4.70
N THR A 284 14.17 3.80 4.92
CA THR A 284 13.61 4.87 5.77
C THR A 284 13.68 4.50 7.26
N MET A 285 13.50 3.23 7.62
CA MET A 285 13.36 2.75 9.00
C MET A 285 14.61 2.07 9.55
N GLN A 286 15.66 1.90 8.74
CA GLN A 286 16.90 1.25 9.16
C GLN A 286 17.51 1.94 10.40
N GLY A 287 17.82 1.14 11.42
CA GLY A 287 18.34 1.65 12.70
C GLY A 287 17.31 2.29 13.63
N LYS A 288 16.03 2.47 13.19
CA LYS A 288 14.94 3.07 13.97
C LYS A 288 13.96 2.04 14.51
N VAL A 289 13.84 0.89 13.85
CA VAL A 289 12.96 -0.21 14.24
C VAL A 289 13.71 -1.54 14.24
N ASP A 290 13.24 -2.48 15.03
CA ASP A 290 13.75 -3.86 15.07
C ASP A 290 12.94 -4.71 14.05
N PRO A 291 13.55 -5.16 12.92
CA PRO A 291 12.84 -5.93 11.91
C PRO A 291 12.24 -7.22 12.46
N GLY A 292 12.92 -7.86 13.44
CA GLY A 292 12.44 -9.09 14.06
C GLY A 292 11.15 -8.96 14.86
N LYS A 293 10.67 -7.74 15.09
CA LYS A 293 9.37 -7.47 15.72
C LYS A 293 8.27 -7.09 14.72
N ILE A 294 8.58 -7.03 13.44
CA ILE A 294 7.64 -6.64 12.40
C ILE A 294 6.99 -7.89 11.80
N LEU A 295 5.65 -7.95 11.86
CA LEU A 295 4.87 -8.86 11.06
C LEU A 295 4.55 -8.20 9.72
N ALA A 296 5.07 -8.77 8.63
CA ALA A 296 4.95 -8.26 7.28
C ALA A 296 4.03 -9.13 6.44
N LEU A 297 2.94 -8.58 5.91
CA LEU A 297 2.14 -9.25 4.89
C LEU A 297 2.60 -8.82 3.49
N CYS A 298 3.04 -9.77 2.70
CA CYS A 298 3.56 -9.58 1.37
C CYS A 298 2.55 -10.03 0.30
N ILE A 299 2.42 -9.26 -0.78
CA ILE A 299 1.51 -9.58 -1.88
C ILE A 299 1.93 -10.83 -2.67
N GLY A 300 3.21 -11.23 -2.60
CA GLY A 300 3.75 -12.38 -3.32
C GLY A 300 5.17 -12.72 -2.88
N ARG A 301 5.68 -13.87 -3.37
CA ARG A 301 6.95 -14.47 -2.92
C ARG A 301 8.18 -13.58 -3.07
N LYS A 302 8.35 -12.87 -4.19
CA LYS A 302 9.48 -11.93 -4.39
C LYS A 302 9.49 -10.79 -3.37
N THR A 303 8.32 -10.35 -2.95
CA THR A 303 8.18 -9.33 -1.88
C THR A 303 8.50 -9.93 -0.51
N GLU A 304 8.10 -11.18 -0.28
CA GLU A 304 8.41 -11.91 0.95
C GLU A 304 9.91 -12.15 1.12
N GLU A 305 10.58 -12.59 0.06
CA GLU A 305 12.03 -12.81 0.06
C GLU A 305 12.80 -11.56 0.48
N GLU A 306 12.38 -10.40 -0.02
CA GLU A 306 12.96 -9.12 0.35
C GLU A 306 12.70 -8.78 1.82
N ALA A 307 11.47 -8.99 2.33
CA ALA A 307 11.13 -8.75 3.73
C ALA A 307 11.89 -9.71 4.68
N LYS A 308 12.02 -10.99 4.33
CA LYS A 308 12.83 -11.97 5.07
C LYS A 308 14.30 -11.60 5.09
N ARG A 309 14.84 -11.06 4.00
CA ARG A 309 16.24 -10.62 3.90
C ARG A 309 16.55 -9.53 4.92
N TRP A 310 15.60 -8.66 5.21
CA TRP A 310 15.73 -7.66 6.26
C TRP A 310 15.46 -8.21 7.68
N GLY A 311 14.96 -9.45 7.82
CA GLY A 311 14.74 -10.11 9.11
C GLY A 311 13.31 -10.01 9.65
N MET A 312 12.33 -9.65 8.85
CA MET A 312 10.92 -9.58 9.27
C MET A 312 10.28 -10.97 9.38
N HIS A 313 9.29 -11.09 10.27
CA HIS A 313 8.32 -12.20 10.22
C HIS A 313 7.35 -11.97 9.08
N THR A 314 7.12 -12.98 8.24
CA THR A 314 6.38 -12.78 6.99
C THR A 314 5.17 -13.69 6.86
N ALA A 315 4.12 -13.17 6.23
CA ALA A 315 3.02 -13.91 5.66
C ALA A 315 2.86 -13.49 4.17
N VAL A 316 2.29 -14.36 3.34
CA VAL A 316 2.09 -14.11 1.91
C VAL A 316 0.62 -14.31 1.57
N ALA A 317 0.07 -13.43 0.73
CA ALA A 317 -1.25 -13.59 0.14
C ALA A 317 -1.23 -14.77 -0.85
N GLU A 318 -2.34 -15.49 -0.97
CA GLU A 318 -2.44 -16.64 -1.89
C GLU A 318 -2.38 -16.18 -3.36
N GLU A 319 -3.01 -15.05 -3.64
CA GLU A 319 -2.96 -14.39 -4.95
C GLU A 319 -2.35 -12.99 -4.82
N ALA A 320 -1.71 -12.53 -5.90
CA ALA A 320 -1.11 -11.20 -5.95
C ALA A 320 -2.16 -10.08 -6.12
N THR A 321 -3.19 -10.08 -5.26
CA THR A 321 -4.30 -9.13 -5.25
C THR A 321 -4.48 -8.48 -3.88
N VAL A 322 -5.11 -7.31 -3.84
CA VAL A 322 -5.43 -6.61 -2.59
C VAL A 322 -6.53 -7.34 -1.83
N GLU A 323 -7.42 -7.97 -2.55
CA GLU A 323 -8.51 -8.79 -2.04
C GLU A 323 -7.94 -9.97 -1.23
N SER A 324 -7.02 -10.76 -1.83
CA SER A 324 -6.35 -11.87 -1.16
C SER A 324 -5.48 -11.41 0.03
N MET A 325 -4.86 -10.22 -0.06
CA MET A 325 -4.19 -9.62 1.10
C MET A 325 -5.18 -9.34 2.24
N THR A 326 -6.39 -8.86 1.93
CA THR A 326 -7.41 -8.58 2.96
C THR A 326 -7.88 -9.87 3.64
N GLU A 327 -8.11 -10.93 2.88
CA GLU A 327 -8.47 -12.26 3.40
C GLU A 327 -7.37 -12.78 4.34
N LYS A 328 -6.11 -12.69 3.91
CA LYS A 328 -4.97 -13.10 4.73
C LYS A 328 -4.81 -12.29 6.01
N ILE A 329 -5.12 -10.99 6.00
CA ILE A 329 -5.13 -10.15 7.21
C ILE A 329 -6.16 -10.68 8.21
N LEU A 330 -7.37 -11.02 7.75
CA LEU A 330 -8.44 -11.55 8.61
C LEU A 330 -8.11 -12.93 9.19
N GLU A 331 -7.22 -13.69 8.54
CA GLU A 331 -6.76 -14.99 9.02
C GLU A 331 -5.70 -14.88 10.11
N ILE A 332 -4.80 -13.89 10.01
CA ILE A 332 -3.61 -13.80 10.87
C ILE A 332 -3.77 -12.80 12.04
N LEU A 333 -4.77 -11.91 12.04
CA LEU A 333 -5.07 -10.97 13.12
C LEU A 333 -6.39 -11.25 13.83
#